data_07fbf968d3d750f3d90b8e6595123be7
#
_entry.id   07fbf968d3d750f3d90b8e6595123be7
#
_cell.length_a   1.000
_cell.length_b   1.000
_cell.length_c   1.000
_cell.angle_alpha   90.00
_cell.angle_beta   90.00
_cell.angle_gamma   90.00
#
_symmetry.space_group_name_H-M   'P 1'
#
loop_
_entity.id
_entity.type
_entity.pdbx_description
1 polymer ?
#
loop_
_entity_poly.entity_id
_entity_poly.type
_entity_poly.pdbx_seq_one_letter_code
_entity_poly.pdbx_strand_id
1 'polypeptide(L)'
;MDKKLMTESDIRSKFIDPAILKSGWKEEQICREKYFTDGRVLFIGQSSYDREKGKRADYILYRGNNLPIAVIEAKDNTKPIGGGLQQAIEYAQILDLPFAYSSNGDGFVEHDFLTGEEHTLSMAAFPSPQELVERWRNSKQFTDEQISVVDTPYYADINTHEPRYYQQQAINNTIEAIAQGKNRILIVMATGTGKTITAFQIIHRLRAAGLKKKILYLADRNILIDQTMNQDFRPFKKYMTKV
;
A
#
# COMPACT_ATOMS: atom_id res chain seq x y z
N MET A 1 19.29 25.84 17.37
CA MET A 1 19.54 25.76 15.94
C MET A 1 18.26 26.14 15.22
N ASP A 2 18.28 27.12 14.34
CA ASP A 2 17.06 27.62 13.69
C ASP A 2 16.59 26.58 12.68
N LYS A 3 15.39 26.03 12.87
CA LYS A 3 14.80 25.02 11.97
C LYS A 3 14.63 25.53 10.54
N LYS A 4 14.44 26.84 10.36
CA LYS A 4 14.28 27.46 9.03
C LYS A 4 15.52 27.38 8.16
N LEU A 5 16.69 27.11 8.75
CA LEU A 5 17.96 26.94 8.03
C LEU A 5 18.26 25.46 7.73
N MET A 6 17.38 24.55 8.15
CA MET A 6 17.55 23.12 7.94
C MET A 6 16.97 22.68 6.60
N THR A 7 17.62 21.71 5.99
CA THR A 7 17.11 21.03 4.79
C THR A 7 15.91 20.14 5.16
N GLU A 8 15.10 19.77 4.18
CA GLU A 8 14.01 18.79 4.35
C GLU A 8 14.53 17.47 4.95
N SER A 9 15.72 17.02 4.52
CA SER A 9 16.38 15.83 5.07
C SER A 9 16.72 15.98 6.55
N ASP A 10 17.17 17.18 6.98
CA ASP A 10 17.41 17.47 8.40
C ASP A 10 16.11 17.46 9.21
N ILE A 11 15.05 18.05 8.66
CA ILE A 11 13.72 18.05 9.31
C ILE A 11 13.21 16.62 9.48
N ARG A 12 13.35 15.78 8.46
CA ARG A 12 12.98 14.37 8.50
C ARG A 12 13.73 13.63 9.61
N SER A 13 15.06 13.67 9.57
CA SER A 13 15.91 12.87 10.49
C SER A 13 15.87 13.36 11.94
N LYS A 14 15.73 14.69 12.17
CA LYS A 14 15.81 15.27 13.52
C LYS A 14 14.46 15.40 14.21
N PHE A 15 13.35 15.46 13.46
CA PHE A 15 12.03 15.74 14.04
C PHE A 15 10.99 14.71 13.64
N ILE A 16 10.83 14.41 12.34
CA ILE A 16 9.75 13.52 11.87
C ILE A 16 10.05 12.07 12.26
N ASP A 17 11.23 11.54 11.93
CA ASP A 17 11.63 10.17 12.31
C ASP A 17 11.49 9.93 13.83
N PRO A 18 12.03 10.79 14.71
CA PRO A 18 11.88 10.60 16.15
C PRO A 18 10.42 10.65 16.62
N ALA A 19 9.58 11.48 16.02
CA ALA A 19 8.16 11.57 16.37
C ALA A 19 7.40 10.28 16.00
N ILE A 20 7.62 9.75 14.80
CA ILE A 20 7.02 8.50 14.34
C ILE A 20 7.48 7.33 15.24
N LEU A 21 8.77 7.21 15.50
CA LEU A 21 9.31 6.14 16.35
C LEU A 21 8.79 6.23 17.80
N LYS A 22 8.71 7.46 18.35
CA LYS A 22 8.20 7.69 19.72
C LYS A 22 6.72 7.34 19.87
N SER A 23 5.92 7.44 18.79
CA SER A 23 4.52 7.03 18.83
C SER A 23 4.32 5.50 18.71
N GLY A 24 5.41 4.72 18.66
CA GLY A 24 5.39 3.27 18.73
C GLY A 24 5.52 2.56 17.38
N TRP A 25 5.76 3.30 16.29
CA TRP A 25 6.11 2.68 15.00
C TRP A 25 7.49 2.06 15.07
N LYS A 26 7.64 0.86 14.51
CA LYS A 26 8.92 0.16 14.39
C LYS A 26 9.57 0.46 13.05
N GLU A 27 10.90 0.38 12.99
CA GLU A 27 11.65 0.62 11.75
C GLU A 27 11.17 -0.24 10.57
N GLU A 28 10.81 -1.50 10.82
CA GLU A 28 10.28 -2.40 9.79
C GLU A 28 8.90 -2.00 9.24
N GLN A 29 8.20 -1.10 9.94
CA GLN A 29 6.91 -0.56 9.53
C GLN A 29 7.03 0.77 8.77
N ILE A 30 8.22 1.33 8.67
CA ILE A 30 8.47 2.65 8.07
C ILE A 30 9.29 2.47 6.79
N CYS A 31 8.69 2.73 5.66
CA CYS A 31 9.42 2.77 4.39
C CYS A 31 9.65 4.22 3.97
N ARG A 32 10.92 4.60 3.83
CA ARG A 32 11.34 5.94 3.45
C ARG A 32 11.64 6.01 1.96
N GLU A 33 11.30 7.14 1.34
CA GLU A 33 11.63 7.44 -0.06
C GLU A 33 11.19 6.37 -1.06
N LYS A 34 10.00 5.80 -0.83
CA LYS A 34 9.44 4.72 -1.66
C LYS A 34 8.94 5.25 -3.00
N TYR A 35 9.58 4.82 -4.09
CA TYR A 35 9.02 4.95 -5.41
C TYR A 35 7.85 3.97 -5.59
N PHE A 36 6.70 4.46 -6.04
CA PHE A 36 5.52 3.62 -6.25
C PHE A 36 4.94 3.73 -7.67
N THR A 37 5.31 4.77 -8.44
CA THR A 37 4.99 4.85 -9.87
C THR A 37 6.23 5.15 -10.69
N ASP A 38 6.27 4.61 -11.93
CA ASP A 38 7.31 4.92 -12.91
C ASP A 38 7.01 6.21 -13.71
N GLY A 39 5.92 6.92 -13.35
CA GLY A 39 5.37 8.04 -14.10
C GLY A 39 4.48 7.59 -15.27
N ARG A 40 3.55 8.46 -15.66
CA ARG A 40 2.62 8.23 -16.77
C ARG A 40 3.36 8.32 -18.10
N VAL A 41 3.09 7.40 -19.02
CA VAL A 41 3.58 7.49 -20.38
C VAL A 41 2.78 8.54 -21.15
N LEU A 42 3.47 9.54 -21.66
CA LEU A 42 2.91 10.59 -22.50
C LEU A 42 3.30 10.31 -23.96
N PHE A 43 2.31 10.20 -24.83
CA PHE A 43 2.56 10.09 -26.27
C PHE A 43 2.77 11.47 -26.87
N ILE A 44 3.93 11.67 -27.48
CA ILE A 44 4.30 12.90 -28.17
C ILE A 44 4.28 12.60 -29.67
N GLY A 45 3.16 12.92 -30.35
CA GLY A 45 3.01 12.61 -31.77
C GLY A 45 2.82 11.11 -32.06
N GLN A 46 3.08 10.69 -33.30
CA GLN A 46 2.82 9.31 -33.73
C GLN A 46 3.94 8.29 -33.44
N SER A 47 5.13 8.72 -33.04
CA SER A 47 6.31 7.85 -32.96
C SER A 47 7.23 8.09 -31.76
N SER A 48 6.91 9.02 -30.88
CA SER A 48 7.70 9.28 -29.67
C SER A 48 6.81 9.24 -28.43
N TYR A 49 7.37 8.77 -27.33
CA TYR A 49 6.75 8.85 -26.02
C TYR A 49 7.74 9.44 -25.02
N ASP A 50 7.22 10.14 -24.04
CA ASP A 50 7.94 10.60 -22.87
C ASP A 50 7.27 10.02 -21.64
N ARG A 51 7.90 10.11 -20.50
CA ARG A 51 7.38 9.62 -19.24
C ARG A 51 7.37 10.75 -18.21
N GLU A 52 6.24 10.98 -17.59
CA GLU A 52 6.19 11.86 -16.42
C GLU A 52 7.14 11.34 -15.34
N LYS A 53 7.62 12.25 -14.51
CA LYS A 53 8.47 11.88 -13.37
C LYS A 53 7.74 10.90 -12.46
N GLY A 54 8.39 9.81 -12.09
CA GLY A 54 7.87 8.84 -11.13
C GLY A 54 7.54 9.50 -9.80
N LYS A 55 6.51 9.00 -9.11
CA LYS A 55 6.09 9.50 -7.80
C LYS A 55 6.82 8.74 -6.70
N ARG A 56 7.36 9.49 -5.75
CA ARG A 56 8.09 8.99 -4.58
C ARG A 56 7.50 9.64 -3.34
N ALA A 57 7.04 8.83 -2.40
CA ALA A 57 6.60 9.30 -1.09
C ALA A 57 7.78 9.37 -0.13
N ASP A 58 7.81 10.39 0.74
CA ASP A 58 8.85 10.51 1.76
C ASP A 58 8.74 9.38 2.78
N TYR A 59 7.51 9.05 3.21
CA TYR A 59 7.24 7.90 4.06
C TYR A 59 5.96 7.18 3.65
N ILE A 60 6.00 5.84 3.73
CA ILE A 60 4.82 4.99 3.75
C ILE A 60 4.88 4.16 5.03
N LEU A 61 3.80 4.19 5.81
CA LEU A 61 3.67 3.43 7.05
C LEU A 61 2.86 2.17 6.81
N TYR A 62 3.31 1.05 7.39
CA TYR A 62 2.73 -0.27 7.19
C TYR A 62 2.17 -0.82 8.50
N ARG A 63 0.92 -1.28 8.48
CA ARG A 63 0.27 -1.97 9.62
C ARG A 63 0.69 -3.43 9.76
N GLY A 64 1.29 -3.99 8.72
CA GLY A 64 1.81 -5.36 8.66
C GLY A 64 2.68 -5.53 7.42
N ASN A 65 3.17 -6.74 7.18
CA ASN A 65 4.04 -7.03 6.04
C ASN A 65 3.37 -6.66 4.70
N ASN A 66 3.87 -5.62 4.06
CA ASN A 66 3.37 -5.09 2.79
C ASN A 66 1.89 -4.64 2.81
N LEU A 67 1.37 -4.24 3.98
CA LEU A 67 0.03 -3.70 4.14
C LEU A 67 0.12 -2.22 4.54
N PRO A 68 0.22 -1.29 3.58
CA PRO A 68 0.35 0.13 3.87
C PRO A 68 -0.94 0.69 4.47
N ILE A 69 -0.82 1.71 5.33
CA ILE A 69 -1.96 2.35 6.01
C ILE A 69 -1.91 3.87 5.94
N ALA A 70 -0.73 4.47 5.85
CA ALA A 70 -0.59 5.92 5.80
C ALA A 70 0.57 6.36 4.93
N VAL A 71 0.51 7.57 4.42
CA VAL A 71 1.61 8.27 3.73
C VAL A 71 1.90 9.58 4.43
N ILE A 72 3.19 9.97 4.48
CA ILE A 72 3.62 11.26 5.04
C ILE A 72 4.50 11.96 4.03
N GLU A 73 4.20 13.23 3.75
CA GLU A 73 5.04 14.15 3.00
C GLU A 73 5.73 15.13 3.92
N ALA A 74 7.03 15.22 3.82
CA ALA A 74 7.85 16.16 4.54
C ALA A 74 8.06 17.45 3.74
N LYS A 75 8.25 18.54 4.44
CA LYS A 75 8.67 19.84 3.88
C LYS A 75 9.70 20.47 4.79
N ASP A 76 10.54 21.32 4.22
CA ASP A 76 11.42 22.16 5.02
C ASP A 76 10.61 23.14 5.89
N ASN A 77 11.21 23.65 6.98
CA ASN A 77 10.51 24.49 7.97
C ASN A 77 10.24 25.93 7.49
N THR A 78 10.57 26.27 6.23
CA THR A 78 10.11 27.52 5.61
C THR A 78 8.69 27.44 5.09
N LYS A 79 8.14 26.23 4.96
CA LYS A 79 6.78 25.94 4.52
C LYS A 79 5.84 25.78 5.72
N PRO A 80 4.53 26.05 5.57
CA PRO A 80 3.56 25.74 6.62
C PRO A 80 3.50 24.22 6.88
N ILE A 81 3.00 23.81 8.04
CA ILE A 81 2.89 22.39 8.45
C ILE A 81 2.13 21.58 7.40
N GLY A 82 1.04 22.13 6.86
CA GLY A 82 0.24 21.51 5.80
C GLY A 82 0.78 21.69 4.37
N GLY A 83 1.98 22.23 4.20
CA GLY A 83 2.51 22.57 2.86
C GLY A 83 2.69 21.39 1.90
N GLY A 84 2.75 20.16 2.41
CA GLY A 84 2.81 18.91 1.64
C GLY A 84 1.48 18.15 1.60
N LEU A 85 0.41 18.63 2.26
CA LEU A 85 -0.80 17.83 2.47
C LEU A 85 -1.48 17.45 1.16
N GLN A 86 -1.61 18.37 0.21
CA GLN A 86 -2.23 18.08 -1.08
C GLN A 86 -1.47 16.97 -1.86
N GLN A 87 -0.14 16.97 -1.76
CA GLN A 87 0.69 15.93 -2.34
C GLN A 87 0.49 14.59 -1.63
N ALA A 88 0.43 14.60 -0.29
CA ALA A 88 0.15 13.40 0.51
C ALA A 88 -1.25 12.83 0.20
N ILE A 89 -2.27 13.68 0.05
CA ILE A 89 -3.63 13.29 -0.36
C ILE A 89 -3.61 12.60 -1.72
N GLU A 90 -2.94 13.20 -2.72
CA GLU A 90 -2.81 12.59 -4.04
C GLU A 90 -2.13 11.21 -3.96
N TYR A 91 -1.09 11.07 -3.16
CA TYR A 91 -0.38 9.81 -2.98
C TYR A 91 -1.24 8.76 -2.25
N ALA A 92 -1.95 9.17 -1.20
CA ALA A 92 -2.90 8.30 -0.52
C ALA A 92 -4.01 7.79 -1.44
N GLN A 93 -4.56 8.65 -2.29
CA GLN A 93 -5.56 8.25 -3.30
C GLN A 93 -5.00 7.25 -4.31
N ILE A 94 -3.77 7.46 -4.80
CA ILE A 94 -3.12 6.53 -5.73
C ILE A 94 -2.83 5.19 -5.05
N LEU A 95 -2.47 5.18 -3.78
CA LEU A 95 -2.12 3.98 -3.01
C LEU A 95 -3.32 3.35 -2.30
N ASP A 96 -4.50 3.98 -2.35
CA ASP A 96 -5.73 3.59 -1.64
C ASP A 96 -5.51 3.49 -0.12
N LEU A 97 -4.90 4.55 0.45
CA LEU A 97 -4.58 4.62 1.88
C LEU A 97 -5.60 5.46 2.64
N PRO A 98 -5.97 5.05 3.86
CA PRO A 98 -6.95 5.77 4.67
C PRO A 98 -6.42 7.06 5.30
N PHE A 99 -5.10 7.26 5.40
CA PHE A 99 -4.52 8.40 6.10
C PHE A 99 -3.40 9.05 5.29
N ALA A 100 -3.44 10.39 5.20
CA ALA A 100 -2.40 11.21 4.59
C ALA A 100 -1.92 12.27 5.58
N TYR A 101 -0.61 12.48 5.65
CA TYR A 101 0.01 13.45 6.56
C TYR A 101 0.96 14.37 5.83
N SER A 102 1.06 15.61 6.31
CA SER A 102 2.15 16.53 6.00
C SER A 102 2.84 16.98 7.27
N SER A 103 4.16 17.20 7.21
CA SER A 103 4.93 17.73 8.33
C SER A 103 6.09 18.60 7.86
N ASN A 104 6.36 19.68 8.60
CA ASN A 104 7.56 20.53 8.47
C ASN A 104 8.45 20.46 9.73
N GLY A 105 8.22 19.49 10.61
CA GLY A 105 8.93 19.32 11.88
C GLY A 105 8.41 20.15 13.06
N ASP A 106 7.36 20.96 12.88
CA ASP A 106 6.68 21.67 13.99
C ASP A 106 5.40 20.96 14.44
N GLY A 107 4.82 20.14 13.57
CA GLY A 107 3.63 19.34 13.79
C GLY A 107 3.30 18.51 12.57
N PHE A 108 2.14 17.89 12.59
CA PHE A 108 1.55 17.20 11.47
C PHE A 108 0.19 17.79 11.13
N VAL A 109 -0.17 17.80 9.85
CA VAL A 109 -1.55 17.94 9.42
C VAL A 109 -1.97 16.59 8.84
N GLU A 110 -3.03 16.02 9.40
CA GLU A 110 -3.66 14.78 8.97
C GLU A 110 -4.83 15.09 8.05
N HIS A 111 -4.99 14.32 6.97
CA HIS A 111 -6.25 14.15 6.26
C HIS A 111 -6.71 12.72 6.44
N ASP A 112 -7.88 12.54 7.09
CA ASP A 112 -8.50 11.24 7.34
C ASP A 112 -9.56 10.96 6.27
N PHE A 113 -9.26 10.05 5.34
CA PHE A 113 -10.22 9.65 4.29
C PHE A 113 -11.43 8.86 4.83
N LEU A 114 -11.38 8.36 6.07
CA LEU A 114 -12.48 7.61 6.67
C LEU A 114 -13.61 8.53 7.13
N THR A 115 -13.25 9.75 7.57
CA THR A 115 -14.18 10.77 8.07
C THR A 115 -14.30 11.96 7.11
N GLY A 116 -13.27 12.20 6.29
CA GLY A 116 -13.15 13.39 5.46
C GLY A 116 -12.64 14.62 6.23
N GLU A 117 -12.19 14.47 7.47
CA GLU A 117 -11.75 15.56 8.33
C GLU A 117 -10.23 15.77 8.24
N GLU A 118 -9.82 17.01 8.54
CA GLU A 118 -8.41 17.39 8.67
C GLU A 118 -8.11 17.81 10.11
N HIS A 119 -6.98 17.32 10.65
CA HIS A 119 -6.56 17.60 12.01
C HIS A 119 -5.12 18.07 12.05
N THR A 120 -4.86 19.09 12.87
CA THR A 120 -3.49 19.52 13.19
C THR A 120 -3.04 18.85 14.48
N LEU A 121 -1.91 18.15 14.42
CA LEU A 121 -1.35 17.39 15.53
C LEU A 121 0.02 17.97 15.92
N SER A 122 0.33 17.98 17.21
CA SER A 122 1.69 18.25 17.64
C SER A 122 2.62 17.10 17.28
N MET A 123 3.93 17.33 17.24
CA MET A 123 4.93 16.28 17.00
C MET A 123 4.81 15.10 17.98
N ALA A 124 4.36 15.36 19.21
CA ALA A 124 4.20 14.34 20.26
C ALA A 124 2.87 13.58 20.17
N ALA A 125 1.93 14.06 19.37
CA ALA A 125 0.59 13.49 19.22
C ALA A 125 0.41 12.71 17.89
N PHE A 126 1.52 12.34 17.23
CA PHE A 126 1.43 11.49 16.06
C PHE A 126 0.82 10.12 16.44
N PRO A 127 -0.18 9.61 15.70
CA PRO A 127 -0.91 8.41 16.10
C PRO A 127 -0.04 7.15 16.06
N SER A 128 -0.30 6.24 16.97
CA SER A 128 0.36 4.94 17.03
C SER A 128 -0.13 4.01 15.92
N PRO A 129 0.63 2.92 15.60
CA PRO A 129 0.16 1.89 14.67
C PRO A 129 -1.20 1.30 15.07
N GLN A 130 -1.39 1.05 16.37
CA GLN A 130 -2.63 0.48 16.90
C GLN A 130 -3.82 1.42 16.68
N GLU A 131 -3.64 2.70 16.96
CA GLU A 131 -4.68 3.71 16.77
C GLU A 131 -5.15 3.79 15.30
N LEU A 132 -4.22 3.87 14.33
CA LEU A 132 -4.59 3.92 12.92
C LEU A 132 -5.27 2.62 12.46
N VAL A 133 -4.81 1.46 12.93
CA VAL A 133 -5.43 0.17 12.63
C VAL A 133 -6.85 0.10 13.22
N GLU A 134 -7.06 0.56 14.45
CA GLU A 134 -8.38 0.58 15.09
C GLU A 134 -9.35 1.53 14.35
N ARG A 135 -8.92 2.74 14.00
CA ARG A 135 -9.71 3.69 13.21
C ARG A 135 -10.13 3.07 11.87
N TRP A 136 -9.18 2.49 11.13
CA TRP A 136 -9.45 1.81 9.87
C TRP A 136 -10.39 0.61 10.05
N ARG A 137 -10.13 -0.26 11.03
CA ARG A 137 -10.96 -1.42 11.35
C ARG A 137 -12.41 -1.04 11.67
N ASN A 138 -12.58 -0.02 12.52
CA ASN A 138 -13.90 0.46 12.94
C ASN A 138 -14.67 1.06 11.75
N SER A 139 -14.02 1.80 10.87
CA SER A 139 -14.67 2.35 9.66
C SER A 139 -15.16 1.26 8.72
N LYS A 140 -14.44 0.15 8.61
CA LYS A 140 -14.81 -1.02 7.78
C LYS A 140 -15.77 -1.97 8.48
N GLN A 141 -16.01 -1.79 9.80
CA GLN A 141 -16.82 -2.66 10.65
C GLN A 141 -16.41 -4.15 10.60
N PHE A 142 -15.11 -4.40 10.50
CA PHE A 142 -14.56 -5.75 10.44
C PHE A 142 -14.65 -6.47 11.79
N THR A 143 -15.07 -7.75 11.75
CA THR A 143 -14.93 -8.67 12.90
C THR A 143 -13.48 -9.15 13.04
N ASP A 144 -13.14 -9.79 14.16
CA ASP A 144 -11.79 -10.35 14.39
C ASP A 144 -11.44 -11.43 13.36
N GLU A 145 -12.42 -12.26 12.97
CA GLU A 145 -12.22 -13.27 11.93
C GLU A 145 -11.94 -12.63 10.57
N GLN A 146 -12.65 -11.56 10.22
CA GLN A 146 -12.43 -10.82 8.97
C GLN A 146 -11.06 -10.16 8.96
N ILE A 147 -10.64 -9.55 10.08
CA ILE A 147 -9.30 -8.96 10.23
C ILE A 147 -8.23 -10.03 10.04
N SER A 148 -8.36 -11.23 10.61
CA SER A 148 -7.39 -12.31 10.44
C SER A 148 -7.18 -12.68 8.95
N VAL A 149 -8.23 -12.60 8.15
CA VAL A 149 -8.18 -12.83 6.71
C VAL A 149 -7.50 -11.65 5.99
N VAL A 150 -7.91 -10.43 6.31
CA VAL A 150 -7.41 -9.20 5.66
C VAL A 150 -5.95 -8.92 6.02
N ASP A 151 -5.49 -9.32 7.20
CA ASP A 151 -4.10 -9.15 7.64
C ASP A 151 -3.17 -10.31 7.22
N THR A 152 -3.71 -11.33 6.54
CA THR A 152 -2.86 -12.42 6.01
C THR A 152 -1.81 -11.83 5.04
N PRO A 153 -0.51 -12.09 5.28
CA PRO A 153 0.57 -11.47 4.49
C PRO A 153 0.58 -11.97 3.04
N TYR A 154 1.22 -11.18 2.19
CA TYR A 154 1.57 -11.60 0.84
C TYR A 154 2.53 -12.78 0.87
N TYR A 155 2.48 -13.61 -0.18
CA TYR A 155 3.55 -14.56 -0.44
C TYR A 155 4.82 -13.79 -0.79
N ALA A 156 5.91 -14.10 -0.11
CA ALA A 156 7.24 -13.56 -0.39
C ALA A 156 8.27 -14.69 -0.29
N ASP A 157 9.14 -14.77 -1.27
CA ASP A 157 10.36 -15.56 -1.26
C ASP A 157 11.48 -14.78 -1.97
N ILE A 158 12.69 -15.35 -2.03
CA ILE A 158 13.88 -14.70 -2.62
C ILE A 158 13.66 -14.29 -4.09
N ASN A 159 12.77 -14.96 -4.80
CA ASN A 159 12.50 -14.76 -6.23
C ASN A 159 11.19 -14.00 -6.50
N THR A 160 10.42 -13.69 -5.45
CA THR A 160 9.12 -13.05 -5.61
C THR A 160 9.29 -11.53 -5.57
N HIS A 161 8.90 -10.87 -6.66
CA HIS A 161 8.84 -9.41 -6.67
C HIS A 161 7.67 -8.90 -5.82
N GLU A 162 7.91 -7.81 -5.11
CA GLU A 162 6.84 -7.10 -4.41
C GLU A 162 5.76 -6.66 -5.43
N PRO A 163 4.48 -6.91 -5.15
CA PRO A 163 3.42 -6.47 -6.04
C PRO A 163 3.45 -4.94 -6.24
N ARG A 164 3.26 -4.48 -7.47
CA ARG A 164 3.14 -3.05 -7.75
C ARG A 164 1.89 -2.47 -7.09
N TYR A 165 1.86 -1.15 -6.85
CA TYR A 165 0.79 -0.49 -6.13
C TYR A 165 -0.63 -0.85 -6.62
N TYR A 166 -0.87 -0.88 -7.94
CA TYR A 166 -2.16 -1.23 -8.52
C TYR A 166 -2.50 -2.72 -8.34
N GLN A 167 -1.50 -3.61 -8.28
CA GLN A 167 -1.69 -5.01 -7.93
C GLN A 167 -2.03 -5.16 -6.45
N GLN A 168 -1.35 -4.41 -5.56
CA GLN A 168 -1.64 -4.38 -4.13
C GLN A 168 -3.07 -3.94 -3.88
N GLN A 169 -3.55 -2.86 -4.54
CA GLN A 169 -4.94 -2.43 -4.45
C GLN A 169 -5.91 -3.54 -4.89
N ALA A 170 -5.69 -4.12 -6.08
CA ALA A 170 -6.55 -5.19 -6.60
C ALA A 170 -6.60 -6.39 -5.64
N ILE A 171 -5.47 -6.77 -5.05
CA ILE A 171 -5.36 -7.88 -4.11
C ILE A 171 -6.07 -7.53 -2.80
N ASN A 172 -5.75 -6.38 -2.18
CA ASN A 172 -6.30 -5.97 -0.89
C ASN A 172 -7.82 -5.80 -0.98
N ASN A 173 -8.32 -5.06 -1.96
CA ASN A 173 -9.75 -4.84 -2.15
C ASN A 173 -10.51 -6.15 -2.43
N THR A 174 -9.87 -7.11 -3.12
CA THR A 174 -10.45 -8.45 -3.33
C THR A 174 -10.54 -9.23 -2.01
N ILE A 175 -9.48 -9.25 -1.22
CA ILE A 175 -9.45 -9.95 0.07
C ILE A 175 -10.45 -9.32 1.05
N GLU A 176 -10.52 -7.99 1.13
CA GLU A 176 -11.51 -7.27 1.94
C GLU A 176 -12.94 -7.61 1.53
N ALA A 177 -13.24 -7.55 0.23
CA ALA A 177 -14.56 -7.89 -0.29
C ALA A 177 -14.97 -9.34 0.04
N ILE A 178 -14.04 -10.30 -0.09
CA ILE A 178 -14.30 -11.71 0.25
C ILE A 178 -14.51 -11.88 1.76
N ALA A 179 -13.70 -11.21 2.58
CA ALA A 179 -13.85 -11.22 4.03
C ALA A 179 -15.22 -10.68 4.46
N GLN A 180 -15.74 -9.67 3.75
CA GLN A 180 -17.10 -9.13 3.94
C GLN A 180 -18.22 -9.99 3.33
N GLY A 181 -17.91 -11.18 2.80
CA GLY A 181 -18.91 -12.11 2.26
C GLY A 181 -19.33 -11.85 0.82
N LYS A 182 -18.62 -11.01 0.06
CA LYS A 182 -18.90 -10.84 -1.38
C LYS A 182 -18.55 -12.09 -2.16
N ASN A 183 -19.49 -12.56 -3.00
CA ASN A 183 -19.34 -13.81 -3.76
C ASN A 183 -18.90 -13.62 -5.21
N ARG A 184 -18.92 -12.40 -5.72
CA ARG A 184 -18.52 -12.06 -7.09
C ARG A 184 -17.70 -10.79 -7.08
N ILE A 185 -16.53 -10.86 -7.72
CA ILE A 185 -15.58 -9.75 -7.81
C ILE A 185 -15.09 -9.69 -9.26
N LEU A 186 -15.09 -8.50 -9.83
CA LEU A 186 -14.53 -8.24 -11.15
C LEU A 186 -13.24 -7.42 -10.98
N ILE A 187 -12.14 -7.93 -11.51
CA ILE A 187 -10.86 -7.21 -11.58
C ILE A 187 -10.54 -6.97 -13.05
N VAL A 188 -10.42 -5.72 -13.44
CA VAL A 188 -10.06 -5.32 -14.80
C VAL A 188 -8.61 -4.86 -14.84
N MET A 189 -7.78 -5.58 -15.55
CA MET A 189 -6.34 -5.30 -15.69
C MET A 189 -5.91 -5.44 -17.15
N ALA A 190 -5.10 -4.49 -17.62
CA ALA A 190 -4.55 -4.53 -18.99
C ALA A 190 -3.60 -5.73 -19.21
N THR A 191 -3.34 -6.06 -20.45
CA THR A 191 -2.35 -7.09 -20.80
C THR A 191 -0.95 -6.67 -20.33
N GLY A 192 -0.18 -7.60 -19.77
CA GLY A 192 1.18 -7.32 -19.27
C GLY A 192 1.24 -6.67 -17.88
N THR A 193 0.11 -6.38 -17.23
CA THR A 193 0.10 -5.75 -15.89
C THR A 193 0.19 -6.76 -14.73
N GLY A 194 0.40 -8.07 -15.02
CA GLY A 194 0.60 -9.08 -14.00
C GLY A 194 -0.69 -9.67 -13.42
N LYS A 195 -1.71 -9.89 -14.25
CA LYS A 195 -2.96 -10.57 -13.84
C LYS A 195 -2.70 -11.88 -13.10
N THR A 196 -1.75 -12.68 -13.60
CA THR A 196 -1.44 -14.02 -13.05
C THR A 196 -0.86 -13.92 -11.64
N ILE A 197 0.10 -13.03 -11.43
CA ILE A 197 0.69 -12.82 -10.07
C ILE A 197 -0.33 -12.21 -9.10
N THR A 198 -1.23 -11.36 -9.59
CA THR A 198 -2.35 -10.82 -8.80
C THR A 198 -3.27 -11.96 -8.34
N ALA A 199 -3.68 -12.85 -9.26
CA ALA A 199 -4.48 -14.02 -8.93
C ALA A 199 -3.75 -14.97 -7.96
N PHE A 200 -2.45 -15.20 -8.18
CA PHE A 200 -1.62 -16.01 -7.29
C PHE A 200 -1.63 -15.47 -5.86
N GLN A 201 -1.39 -14.18 -5.67
CA GLN A 201 -1.38 -13.56 -4.33
C GLN A 201 -2.74 -13.64 -3.64
N ILE A 202 -3.84 -13.43 -4.38
CA ILE A 202 -5.20 -13.61 -3.84
C ILE A 202 -5.39 -15.05 -3.37
N ILE A 203 -5.06 -16.03 -4.21
CA ILE A 203 -5.18 -17.46 -3.89
C ILE A 203 -4.32 -17.82 -2.67
N HIS A 204 -3.06 -17.32 -2.63
CA HIS A 204 -2.17 -17.54 -1.50
C HIS A 204 -2.79 -17.05 -0.19
N ARG A 205 -3.23 -15.80 -0.14
CA ARG A 205 -3.79 -15.18 1.07
C ARG A 205 -5.06 -15.89 1.53
N LEU A 206 -5.97 -16.25 0.61
CA LEU A 206 -7.19 -17.01 0.96
C LEU A 206 -6.90 -18.40 1.52
N ARG A 207 -5.86 -19.07 1.01
CA ARG A 207 -5.43 -20.37 1.53
C ARG A 207 -4.71 -20.26 2.86
N ALA A 208 -3.79 -19.31 2.98
CA ALA A 208 -3.04 -19.07 4.21
C ALA A 208 -3.95 -18.64 5.37
N ALA A 209 -4.99 -17.84 5.09
CA ALA A 209 -6.04 -17.51 6.04
C ALA A 209 -6.97 -18.70 6.37
N GLY A 210 -6.83 -19.86 5.71
CA GLY A 210 -7.70 -21.00 5.90
C GLY A 210 -9.12 -20.84 5.34
N LEU A 211 -9.42 -19.72 4.68
CA LEU A 211 -10.77 -19.38 4.21
C LEU A 211 -11.20 -20.26 3.02
N LYS A 212 -10.29 -20.61 2.13
CA LYS A 212 -10.55 -21.45 0.95
C LYS A 212 -9.53 -22.58 0.85
N LYS A 213 -10.02 -23.83 0.87
CA LYS A 213 -9.18 -25.05 0.77
C LYS A 213 -9.02 -25.54 -0.68
N LYS A 214 -10.07 -25.39 -1.50
CA LYS A 214 -10.10 -25.81 -2.91
C LYS A 214 -10.42 -24.59 -3.78
N ILE A 215 -9.63 -24.37 -4.82
CA ILE A 215 -9.75 -23.22 -5.72
C ILE A 215 -9.62 -23.75 -7.15
N LEU A 216 -10.54 -23.34 -8.01
CA LEU A 216 -10.49 -23.61 -9.44
C LEU A 216 -9.95 -22.37 -10.15
N TYR A 217 -8.87 -22.55 -10.91
CA TYR A 217 -8.30 -21.52 -11.77
C TYR A 217 -8.59 -21.91 -13.24
N LEU A 218 -9.27 -21.03 -13.96
CA LEU A 218 -9.61 -21.24 -15.37
C LEU A 218 -8.87 -20.23 -16.25
N ALA A 219 -8.33 -20.71 -17.37
CA ALA A 219 -7.76 -19.88 -18.42
C ALA A 219 -8.23 -20.39 -19.78
N ASP A 220 -8.30 -19.50 -20.76
CA ASP A 220 -8.82 -19.76 -22.09
C ASP A 220 -7.87 -20.59 -22.98
N ARG A 221 -6.60 -20.73 -22.63
CA ARG A 221 -5.58 -21.45 -23.41
C ARG A 221 -4.72 -22.34 -22.51
N ASN A 222 -4.52 -23.58 -22.97
CA ASN A 222 -3.69 -24.58 -22.28
C ASN A 222 -2.24 -24.09 -22.02
N ILE A 223 -1.64 -23.38 -23.00
CA ILE A 223 -0.28 -22.84 -22.84
C ILE A 223 -0.16 -21.84 -21.69
N LEU A 224 -1.22 -21.07 -21.43
CA LEU A 224 -1.28 -20.14 -20.31
C LEU A 224 -1.35 -20.89 -18.97
N ILE A 225 -2.05 -22.02 -18.93
CA ILE A 225 -2.13 -22.87 -17.73
C ILE A 225 -0.74 -23.45 -17.43
N ASP A 226 -0.05 -23.99 -18.42
CA ASP A 226 1.28 -24.59 -18.24
C ASP A 226 2.33 -23.54 -17.84
N GLN A 227 2.30 -22.35 -18.42
CA GLN A 227 3.14 -21.23 -18.01
C GLN A 227 2.83 -20.79 -16.57
N THR A 228 1.56 -20.62 -16.23
CA THR A 228 1.10 -20.25 -14.89
C THR A 228 1.60 -21.25 -13.86
N MET A 229 1.42 -22.57 -14.08
CA MET A 229 1.85 -23.61 -13.14
C MET A 229 3.36 -23.66 -12.92
N ASN A 230 4.15 -23.37 -13.95
CA ASN A 230 5.61 -23.47 -13.88
C ASN A 230 6.31 -22.16 -13.47
N GLN A 231 5.62 -21.04 -13.55
CA GLN A 231 6.14 -19.71 -13.20
C GLN A 231 5.48 -19.18 -11.91
N ASP A 232 4.45 -18.36 -12.05
CA ASP A 232 3.86 -17.63 -10.92
C ASP A 232 3.28 -18.55 -9.83
N PHE A 233 2.69 -19.69 -10.21
CA PHE A 233 2.10 -20.67 -9.30
C PHE A 233 3.05 -21.79 -8.86
N ARG A 234 4.34 -21.70 -9.22
CA ARG A 234 5.35 -22.68 -8.83
C ARG A 234 5.33 -23.05 -7.33
N PRO A 235 5.11 -22.10 -6.39
CA PRO A 235 5.00 -22.45 -4.97
C PRO A 235 3.86 -23.40 -4.64
N PHE A 236 2.80 -23.43 -5.47
CA PHE A 236 1.66 -24.33 -5.30
C PHE A 236 1.76 -25.63 -6.09
N LYS A 237 2.80 -25.83 -6.92
CA LYS A 237 2.92 -26.94 -7.86
C LYS A 237 2.55 -28.30 -7.28
N LYS A 238 2.99 -28.60 -6.05
CA LYS A 238 2.67 -29.86 -5.36
C LYS A 238 1.20 -30.03 -4.95
N TYR A 239 0.41 -28.96 -5.00
CA TYR A 239 -1.02 -28.95 -4.63
C TYR A 239 -1.93 -28.75 -5.83
N MET A 240 -1.38 -28.62 -7.04
CA MET A 240 -2.13 -28.35 -8.25
C MET A 240 -2.35 -29.62 -9.05
N THR A 241 -3.55 -29.73 -9.64
CA THR A 241 -3.89 -30.76 -10.62
C THR A 241 -4.48 -30.08 -11.84
N LYS A 242 -3.96 -30.39 -13.03
CA LYS A 242 -4.55 -29.95 -14.30
C LYS A 242 -5.71 -30.87 -14.63
N VAL A 243 -6.87 -30.28 -14.91
CA VAL A 243 -8.11 -31.00 -15.27
C VAL A 243 -8.36 -30.84 -16.75
#